data_1b66760757c023cdf8a8700e8a8a2258
#
_entry.id   1b66760757c023cdf8a8700e8a8a2258
#
_cell.length_a   1.000
_cell.length_b   1.000
_cell.length_c   1.000
_cell.angle_alpha   90.00
_cell.angle_beta   90.00
_cell.angle_gamma   90.00
#
_symmetry.space_group_name_H-M   'P 1'
#
loop_
_entity.id
_entity.type
_entity.pdbx_description
1 polymer ?
#
loop_
_entity_poly.entity_id
_entity_poly.type
_entity_poly.pdbx_seq_one_letter_code
_entity_poly.pdbx_strand_id
1 'polypeptide(L)'
;GFEANGVDPLFVLIGSFQSKPVARMTGGRGLCKATFAALADVIASCPRLAARAKFLLLPGPNDPGCSVALPRRAIPAEFTEALRHKVRHIAFGSNPFRVRYYTREVVFFREDLLKKMQRHLATSQPTNSNSNSIRRRARDGDDIEELDLEEDVQGSAGPEVTEQLVESLLDQAHLFPLPAAAKPVTWGLD
;
A
#
# COMPACT_ATOMS: atom_id res chain seq x y z
N GLY A 1 -14.98 8.16 24.01
CA GLY A 1 -16.02 8.53 23.40
C GLY A 1 -16.86 7.78 22.36
N PHE A 2 -16.53 6.54 21.90
CA PHE A 2 -17.35 5.81 20.90
C PHE A 2 -18.57 5.10 21.48
N GLU A 3 -18.77 5.19 22.79
CA GLU A 3 -19.83 4.45 23.49
C GLU A 3 -21.19 5.11 23.50
N ALA A 4 -21.27 6.39 23.19
CA ALA A 4 -22.49 7.17 23.41
C ALA A 4 -23.60 6.97 22.36
N ASN A 5 -23.30 6.43 21.17
CA ASN A 5 -24.25 6.44 20.05
C ASN A 5 -24.73 5.07 19.55
N GLY A 6 -24.39 3.97 20.22
CA GLY A 6 -24.89 2.64 19.83
C GLY A 6 -24.43 2.15 18.44
N VAL A 7 -23.56 2.88 17.76
CA VAL A 7 -23.06 2.55 16.42
C VAL A 7 -21.80 1.68 16.53
N ASP A 8 -21.81 0.56 15.83
CA ASP A 8 -20.64 -0.31 15.76
C ASP A 8 -19.58 0.33 14.85
N PRO A 9 -18.35 0.59 15.35
CA PRO A 9 -17.33 1.25 14.57
C PRO A 9 -16.75 0.32 13.50
N LEU A 10 -16.45 0.87 12.32
CA LEU A 10 -15.67 0.22 11.27
C LEU A 10 -14.23 0.74 11.32
N PHE A 11 -13.28 -0.17 11.57
CA PHE A 11 -11.86 0.12 11.47
C PHE A 11 -11.33 -0.36 10.13
N VAL A 12 -10.78 0.55 9.34
CA VAL A 12 -10.11 0.22 8.09
C VAL A 12 -8.61 0.28 8.33
N LEU A 13 -7.98 -0.87 8.35
CA LEU A 13 -6.54 -1.02 8.53
C LEU A 13 -5.89 -1.17 7.16
N ILE A 14 -5.10 -0.18 6.79
CA ILE A 14 -4.47 -0.13 5.48
C ILE A 14 -2.97 -0.41 5.65
N GLY A 15 -2.47 -1.48 4.98
CA GLY A 15 -1.05 -1.86 4.97
C GLY A 15 -0.16 -0.74 4.40
N SER A 16 1.16 -0.84 4.42
CA SER A 16 1.91 -2.09 4.59
C SER A 16 1.99 -2.49 6.06
N PHE A 17 1.64 -3.74 6.35
CA PHE A 17 1.81 -4.34 7.68
C PHE A 17 3.24 -4.83 7.89
N GLN A 18 4.04 -4.89 6.84
CA GLN A 18 5.45 -5.27 6.84
C GLN A 18 6.31 -4.08 6.41
N SER A 19 7.46 -3.90 7.06
CA SER A 19 8.42 -2.84 6.71
C SER A 19 9.10 -3.08 5.35
N LYS A 20 9.29 -4.36 5.00
CA LYS A 20 9.91 -4.79 3.74
C LYS A 20 9.06 -5.88 3.08
N PRO A 21 9.15 -6.08 1.75
CA PRO A 21 8.47 -7.17 1.08
C PRO A 21 8.82 -8.53 1.70
N VAL A 22 7.82 -9.36 1.96
CA VAL A 22 7.98 -10.66 2.63
C VAL A 22 8.99 -11.55 1.90
N ALA A 23 9.04 -11.49 0.57
CA ALA A 23 9.98 -12.24 -0.26
C ALA A 23 11.45 -11.84 -0.03
N ARG A 24 11.71 -10.61 0.43
CA ARG A 24 13.06 -10.09 0.71
C ARG A 24 13.49 -10.26 2.18
N MET A 25 12.67 -10.90 3.01
CA MET A 25 12.94 -11.07 4.43
C MET A 25 13.34 -12.51 4.74
N THR A 26 14.48 -12.71 5.40
CA THR A 26 14.84 -14.03 5.94
C THR A 26 13.80 -14.50 6.94
N GLY A 27 13.18 -15.66 6.71
CA GLY A 27 12.06 -16.13 7.52
C GLY A 27 10.78 -15.27 7.40
N GLY A 28 10.66 -14.44 6.35
CA GLY A 28 9.61 -13.46 6.19
C GLY A 28 8.18 -14.00 6.29
N ARG A 29 7.94 -15.25 5.86
CA ARG A 29 6.62 -15.90 6.02
C ARG A 29 6.26 -16.08 7.49
N GLY A 30 7.21 -16.59 8.30
CA GLY A 30 7.00 -16.79 9.74
C GLY A 30 6.79 -15.47 10.49
N LEU A 31 7.64 -14.48 10.17
CA LEU A 31 7.54 -13.14 10.76
C LEU A 31 6.20 -12.47 10.41
N CYS A 32 5.76 -12.59 9.16
CA CYS A 32 4.47 -12.06 8.72
C CYS A 32 3.30 -12.69 9.48
N LYS A 33 3.29 -14.02 9.64
CA LYS A 33 2.30 -14.72 10.47
C LYS A 33 2.31 -14.23 11.92
N ALA A 34 3.50 -14.06 12.49
CA ALA A 34 3.67 -13.55 13.85
C ALA A 34 3.13 -12.11 14.00
N THR A 35 3.36 -11.24 13.01
CA THR A 35 2.82 -9.87 13.00
C THR A 35 1.29 -9.87 13.02
N PHE A 36 0.64 -10.66 12.19
CA PHE A 36 -0.82 -10.77 12.18
C PHE A 36 -1.38 -11.46 13.43
N ALA A 37 -0.64 -12.40 14.01
CA ALA A 37 -1.01 -13.00 15.30
C ALA A 37 -0.95 -11.96 16.43
N ALA A 38 0.12 -11.16 16.49
CA ALA A 38 0.24 -10.08 17.46
C ALA A 38 -0.88 -9.04 17.31
N LEU A 39 -1.25 -8.67 16.08
CA LEU A 39 -2.39 -7.79 15.82
C LEU A 39 -3.70 -8.41 16.34
N ALA A 40 -3.89 -9.72 16.13
CA ALA A 40 -5.06 -10.43 16.64
C ALA A 40 -5.11 -10.40 18.17
N ASP A 41 -3.96 -10.54 18.86
CA ASP A 41 -3.86 -10.48 20.32
C ASP A 41 -4.18 -9.08 20.85
N VAL A 42 -3.68 -8.04 20.18
CA VAL A 42 -4.01 -6.65 20.53
C VAL A 42 -5.52 -6.39 20.43
N ILE A 43 -6.17 -6.83 19.35
CA ILE A 43 -7.62 -6.67 19.19
C ILE A 43 -8.37 -7.48 20.25
N ALA A 44 -7.96 -8.73 20.51
CA ALA A 44 -8.58 -9.62 21.47
C ALA A 44 -8.41 -9.12 22.92
N SER A 45 -7.34 -8.38 23.24
CA SER A 45 -7.14 -7.76 24.55
C SER A 45 -8.20 -6.72 24.92
N CYS A 46 -8.96 -6.25 23.91
CA CYS A 46 -10.05 -5.30 24.07
C CYS A 46 -11.41 -5.98 23.78
N PRO A 47 -12.00 -6.74 24.72
CA PRO A 47 -13.16 -7.62 24.46
C PRO A 47 -14.39 -6.85 23.94
N ARG A 48 -14.62 -5.62 24.41
CA ARG A 48 -15.72 -4.78 23.93
C ARG A 48 -15.54 -4.37 22.47
N LEU A 49 -14.31 -4.08 22.07
CA LEU A 49 -13.95 -3.76 20.69
C LEU A 49 -14.06 -5.01 19.81
N ALA A 50 -13.49 -6.12 20.23
CA ALA A 50 -13.52 -7.37 19.50
C ALA A 50 -14.95 -7.91 19.24
N ALA A 51 -15.88 -7.63 20.18
CA ALA A 51 -17.27 -8.09 20.08
C ALA A 51 -18.13 -7.25 19.13
N ARG A 52 -17.89 -5.94 19.05
CA ARG A 52 -18.76 -4.99 18.34
C ARG A 52 -18.16 -4.36 17.09
N ALA A 53 -16.86 -4.12 17.09
CA ALA A 53 -16.21 -3.45 15.97
C ALA A 53 -16.09 -4.36 14.76
N LYS A 54 -16.20 -3.74 13.58
CA LYS A 54 -15.92 -4.37 12.29
C LYS A 54 -14.54 -3.94 11.82
N PHE A 55 -13.77 -4.90 11.32
CA PHE A 55 -12.42 -4.66 10.82
C PHE A 55 -12.35 -4.97 9.35
N LEU A 56 -11.78 -4.07 8.55
CA LEU A 56 -11.45 -4.26 7.16
C LEU A 56 -9.94 -4.09 6.98
N LEU A 57 -9.26 -5.13 6.51
CA LEU A 57 -7.83 -5.09 6.23
C LEU A 57 -7.58 -5.01 4.73
N LEU A 58 -6.77 -4.05 4.32
CA LEU A 58 -6.38 -3.82 2.93
C LEU A 58 -4.86 -3.96 2.78
N PRO A 59 -4.37 -4.65 1.74
CA PRO A 59 -2.94 -4.86 1.55
C PRO A 59 -2.23 -3.59 1.11
N GLY A 60 -1.03 -3.38 1.62
CA GLY A 60 -0.07 -2.40 1.12
C GLY A 60 0.95 -3.01 0.15
N PRO A 61 1.90 -2.21 -0.34
CA PRO A 61 2.90 -2.68 -1.33
C PRO A 61 3.84 -3.79 -0.82
N ASN A 62 4.10 -3.86 0.48
CA ASN A 62 5.05 -4.82 1.06
C ASN A 62 4.38 -6.09 1.62
N ASP A 63 3.06 -6.15 1.61
CA ASP A 63 2.33 -7.25 2.23
C ASP A 63 2.33 -8.51 1.36
N PRO A 64 2.14 -9.71 1.96
CA PRO A 64 2.19 -10.97 1.23
C PRO A 64 1.06 -11.06 0.18
N GLY A 65 1.37 -11.70 -0.95
CA GLY A 65 0.44 -11.83 -2.06
C GLY A 65 0.32 -10.57 -2.93
N CYS A 66 1.08 -9.52 -2.62
CA CYS A 66 1.08 -8.30 -3.42
C CYS A 66 1.77 -8.52 -4.76
N SER A 67 1.03 -8.25 -5.83
CA SER A 67 1.60 -8.15 -7.17
C SER A 67 2.06 -6.71 -7.44
N VAL A 68 2.95 -6.56 -8.41
CA VAL A 68 3.32 -5.24 -8.95
C VAL A 68 2.09 -4.57 -9.58
N ALA A 69 1.20 -5.35 -10.19
CA ALA A 69 -0.02 -4.85 -10.84
C ALA A 69 -1.12 -4.49 -9.83
N LEU A 70 -1.97 -3.54 -10.21
CA LEU A 70 -3.22 -3.21 -9.53
C LEU A 70 -4.40 -3.91 -10.25
N PRO A 71 -5.45 -4.29 -9.51
CA PRO A 71 -5.61 -4.27 -8.06
C PRO A 71 -4.77 -5.33 -7.36
N ARG A 72 -4.28 -5.02 -6.16
CA ARG A 72 -3.64 -6.04 -5.29
C ARG A 72 -4.71 -6.93 -4.69
N ARG A 73 -4.47 -8.22 -4.70
CA ARG A 73 -5.37 -9.18 -4.07
C ARG A 73 -5.34 -9.04 -2.56
N ALA A 74 -6.43 -9.45 -1.90
CA ALA A 74 -6.48 -9.53 -0.44
C ALA A 74 -5.34 -10.39 0.11
N ILE A 75 -4.91 -10.08 1.34
CA ILE A 75 -3.87 -10.84 2.04
C ILE A 75 -4.27 -12.32 2.14
N PRO A 76 -3.40 -13.26 1.73
CA PRO A 76 -3.74 -14.68 1.74
C PRO A 76 -4.12 -15.19 3.12
N ALA A 77 -5.07 -16.12 3.17
CA ALA A 77 -5.61 -16.67 4.41
C ALA A 77 -4.54 -17.32 5.31
N GLU A 78 -3.52 -17.92 4.70
CA GLU A 78 -2.42 -18.56 5.42
C GLU A 78 -1.66 -17.63 6.40
N PHE A 79 -1.65 -16.31 6.13
CA PHE A 79 -1.00 -15.31 7.01
C PHE A 79 -1.97 -14.74 8.04
N THR A 80 -3.27 -14.80 7.78
CA THR A 80 -4.30 -14.11 8.58
C THR A 80 -5.16 -15.06 9.41
N GLU A 81 -4.76 -16.31 9.52
CA GLU A 81 -5.49 -17.35 10.24
C GLU A 81 -5.79 -16.97 11.70
N ALA A 82 -4.80 -16.48 12.42
CA ALA A 82 -4.96 -16.04 13.81
C ALA A 82 -6.01 -14.91 13.95
N LEU A 83 -6.02 -13.98 13.01
CA LEU A 83 -7.02 -12.89 12.97
C LEU A 83 -8.42 -13.44 12.74
N ARG A 84 -8.58 -14.37 11.79
CA ARG A 84 -9.89 -14.98 11.47
C ARG A 84 -10.45 -15.77 12.63
N HIS A 85 -9.59 -16.38 13.44
CA HIS A 85 -10.01 -17.13 14.63
C HIS A 85 -10.38 -16.24 15.82
N LYS A 86 -9.59 -15.17 16.06
CA LYS A 86 -9.75 -14.34 17.26
C LYS A 86 -10.70 -13.15 17.07
N VAL A 87 -10.87 -12.66 15.84
CA VAL A 87 -11.68 -11.48 15.55
C VAL A 87 -12.94 -11.86 14.76
N ARG A 88 -14.10 -11.70 15.41
CA ARG A 88 -15.39 -12.16 14.86
C ARG A 88 -15.82 -11.44 13.58
N HIS A 89 -15.64 -10.12 13.53
CA HIS A 89 -16.11 -9.28 12.43
C HIS A 89 -14.92 -8.70 11.67
N ILE A 90 -14.25 -9.53 10.89
CA ILE A 90 -13.09 -9.15 10.09
C ILE A 90 -13.30 -9.51 8.62
N ALA A 91 -12.94 -8.58 7.73
CA ALA A 91 -12.94 -8.76 6.30
C ALA A 91 -11.57 -8.38 5.71
N PHE A 92 -11.21 -9.01 4.61
CA PHE A 92 -9.97 -8.75 3.87
C PHE A 92 -10.32 -8.33 2.46
N GLY A 93 -9.98 -7.10 2.12
CA GLY A 93 -10.27 -6.52 0.82
C GLY A 93 -9.04 -6.47 -0.09
N SER A 94 -9.31 -6.20 -1.38
CA SER A 94 -8.27 -5.86 -2.36
C SER A 94 -7.77 -4.42 -2.16
N ASN A 95 -6.79 -4.00 -2.92
CA ASN A 95 -6.36 -2.60 -2.96
C ASN A 95 -6.23 -2.16 -4.43
N PRO A 96 -7.08 -1.27 -4.91
CA PRO A 96 -8.15 -0.52 -4.20
C PRO A 96 -9.32 -1.40 -3.75
N PHE A 97 -10.08 -0.89 -2.77
CA PHE A 97 -11.29 -1.52 -2.26
C PHE A 97 -12.42 -0.51 -2.14
N ARG A 98 -13.61 -0.90 -2.57
CA ARG A 98 -14.80 -0.05 -2.57
C ARG A 98 -15.79 -0.53 -1.52
N VAL A 99 -16.20 0.38 -0.65
CA VAL A 99 -17.21 0.12 0.38
C VAL A 99 -18.44 0.98 0.07
N ARG A 100 -19.59 0.35 0.00
CA ARG A 100 -20.86 1.07 -0.04
C ARG A 100 -21.39 1.23 1.39
N TYR A 101 -21.61 2.48 1.76
CA TYR A 101 -22.24 2.83 3.03
C TYR A 101 -23.50 3.63 2.75
N TYR A 102 -24.67 3.02 2.93
CA TYR A 102 -25.97 3.56 2.47
C TYR A 102 -25.93 3.92 0.98
N THR A 103 -26.12 5.20 0.66
CA THR A 103 -26.13 5.75 -0.71
C THR A 103 -24.74 6.22 -1.18
N ARG A 104 -23.74 6.16 -0.33
CA ARG A 104 -22.38 6.63 -0.65
C ARG A 104 -21.42 5.49 -0.88
N GLU A 105 -20.53 5.69 -1.83
CA GLU A 105 -19.39 4.79 -2.06
C GLU A 105 -18.11 5.47 -1.59
N VAL A 106 -17.30 4.71 -0.82
CA VAL A 106 -16.00 5.14 -0.34
C VAL A 106 -14.96 4.20 -0.92
N VAL A 107 -13.97 4.76 -1.60
CA VAL A 107 -12.86 4.01 -2.17
C VAL A 107 -11.65 4.17 -1.27
N PHE A 108 -11.11 3.04 -0.82
CA PHE A 108 -9.85 2.98 -0.08
C PHE A 108 -8.74 2.56 -1.02
N PHE A 109 -7.70 3.37 -1.11
CA PHE A 109 -6.56 3.12 -1.97
C PHE A 109 -5.26 3.43 -1.25
N ARG A 110 -4.26 2.54 -1.35
CA ARG A 110 -2.95 2.70 -0.75
C ARG A 110 -1.85 2.40 -1.77
N GLU A 111 -1.12 3.43 -2.12
CA GLU A 111 0.06 3.34 -2.99
C GLU A 111 1.06 4.45 -2.61
N ASP A 112 2.35 4.23 -2.82
CA ASP A 112 3.40 5.23 -2.61
C ASP A 112 3.51 6.16 -3.83
N LEU A 113 2.42 6.89 -4.11
CA LEU A 113 2.30 7.75 -5.29
C LEU A 113 3.31 8.89 -5.27
N LEU A 114 3.50 9.51 -4.12
CA LEU A 114 4.39 10.67 -3.99
C LEU A 114 5.82 10.35 -4.43
N LYS A 115 6.38 9.25 -3.90
CA LYS A 115 7.72 8.79 -4.28
C LYS A 115 7.83 8.46 -5.78
N LYS A 116 6.77 7.92 -6.36
CA LYS A 116 6.73 7.60 -7.80
C LYS A 116 6.63 8.85 -8.65
N MET A 117 5.79 9.80 -8.28
CA MET A 117 5.69 11.07 -8.99
C MET A 117 7.02 11.83 -8.96
N GLN A 118 7.68 11.91 -7.81
CA GLN A 118 8.98 12.56 -7.69
C GLN A 118 10.03 11.95 -8.62
N ARG A 119 10.10 10.62 -8.71
CA ARG A 119 10.99 9.93 -9.66
C ARG A 119 10.68 10.29 -11.12
N HIS A 120 9.40 10.31 -11.49
CA HIS A 120 9.01 10.69 -12.85
C HIS A 120 9.25 12.15 -13.16
N LEU A 121 9.03 13.06 -12.21
CA LEU A 121 9.34 14.48 -12.36
C LEU A 121 10.85 14.71 -12.52
N ALA A 122 11.68 14.05 -11.71
CA ALA A 122 13.13 14.13 -11.81
C ALA A 122 13.67 13.63 -13.17
N THR A 123 13.02 12.60 -13.76
CA THR A 123 13.38 12.07 -15.07
C THR A 123 12.92 12.98 -16.22
N SER A 124 11.86 13.77 -16.00
CA SER A 124 11.27 14.64 -17.02
C SER A 124 11.87 16.03 -17.09
N GLN A 125 12.70 16.43 -16.14
CA GLN A 125 13.38 17.73 -16.20
C GLN A 125 14.52 17.67 -17.22
N PRO A 126 14.55 18.56 -18.23
CA PRO A 126 15.72 18.70 -19.09
C PRO A 126 16.88 19.12 -18.20
N THR A 127 17.91 18.29 -18.14
CA THR A 127 19.14 18.58 -17.40
C THR A 127 19.79 19.80 -17.97
N ASN A 128 19.58 20.96 -17.36
CA ASN A 128 20.51 22.07 -17.48
C ASN A 128 21.79 21.67 -16.74
N SER A 129 22.68 21.07 -17.54
CA SER A 129 23.93 20.51 -17.15
C SER A 129 24.91 21.58 -16.70
N ASN A 130 25.21 21.64 -15.43
CA ASN A 130 26.53 22.00 -14.92
C ASN A 130 26.79 21.29 -13.59
N SER A 131 27.06 20.00 -13.67
CA SER A 131 27.78 19.28 -12.62
C SER A 131 28.44 18.05 -13.23
N ASN A 132 29.74 17.98 -13.11
CA ASN A 132 30.62 16.90 -13.50
C ASN A 132 30.13 15.57 -12.89
N SER A 133 29.43 14.76 -13.66
CA SER A 133 29.11 13.41 -13.29
C SER A 133 29.89 12.40 -14.11
N ILE A 134 30.66 11.65 -13.40
CA ILE A 134 31.50 10.51 -13.80
C ILE A 134 30.70 9.59 -14.75
N ARG A 135 31.12 9.55 -16.00
CA ARG A 135 30.69 8.54 -16.98
C ARG A 135 31.19 7.17 -16.51
N ARG A 136 30.31 6.34 -15.98
CA ARG A 136 30.56 4.89 -15.93
C ARG A 136 30.10 4.27 -17.24
N ARG A 137 31.05 3.68 -17.96
CA ARG A 137 30.86 2.94 -19.21
C ARG A 137 29.91 1.77 -18.96
N ALA A 138 28.83 1.70 -19.74
CA ALA A 138 28.09 0.48 -19.94
C ALA A 138 29.03 -0.55 -20.59
N ARG A 139 29.16 -1.71 -19.98
CA ARG A 139 29.64 -2.94 -20.60
C ARG A 139 28.44 -3.83 -20.84
N ASP A 140 28.34 -4.29 -22.07
CA ASP A 140 27.39 -5.28 -22.55
C ASP A 140 27.38 -6.54 -21.65
N GLY A 141 26.19 -7.05 -21.37
CA GLY A 141 25.99 -8.36 -20.76
C GLY A 141 24.60 -8.41 -20.11
N ASP A 142 23.75 -9.22 -20.72
CA ASP A 142 22.42 -9.60 -20.29
C ASP A 142 22.38 -9.88 -18.79
N ASP A 143 21.55 -9.17 -18.07
CA ASP A 143 20.71 -9.55 -16.93
C ASP A 143 20.17 -8.26 -16.32
N ILE A 144 18.91 -7.95 -16.65
CA ILE A 144 18.19 -6.84 -16.03
C ILE A 144 17.71 -7.33 -14.66
N GLU A 145 18.61 -7.43 -13.70
CA GLU A 145 18.25 -7.34 -12.30
C GLU A 145 17.89 -5.86 -12.03
N GLU A 146 16.62 -5.62 -11.83
CA GLU A 146 16.08 -4.36 -11.34
C GLU A 146 16.65 -4.11 -9.93
N LEU A 147 17.88 -3.57 -9.91
CA LEU A 147 18.49 -3.06 -8.69
C LEU A 147 17.69 -1.83 -8.26
N ASP A 148 16.65 -2.06 -7.45
CA ASP A 148 16.08 -1.05 -6.58
C ASP A 148 17.19 -0.58 -5.63
N LEU A 149 17.99 0.38 -6.11
CA LEU A 149 18.79 1.19 -5.22
C LEU A 149 17.79 2.02 -4.41
N GLU A 150 17.44 1.49 -3.23
CA GLU A 150 16.84 2.27 -2.16
C GLU A 150 17.90 3.30 -1.70
N GLU A 151 18.16 4.31 -2.53
CA GLU A 151 18.67 5.55 -2.00
C GLU A 151 17.52 6.15 -1.18
N ASP A 152 17.68 6.11 0.14
CA ASP A 152 16.91 6.90 1.10
C ASP A 152 17.06 8.39 0.71
N VAL A 153 16.30 8.81 -0.27
CA VAL A 153 16.03 10.23 -0.48
C VAL A 153 15.09 10.63 0.67
N GLN A 154 15.68 10.88 1.83
CA GLN A 154 15.05 11.55 2.96
C GLN A 154 14.86 13.05 2.63
N GLY A 155 14.34 13.34 1.45
CA GLY A 155 13.76 14.61 1.13
C GLY A 155 12.29 14.58 1.53
N SER A 156 11.95 15.17 2.67
CA SER A 156 10.57 15.52 2.98
C SER A 156 10.01 16.23 1.73
N ALA A 157 9.05 15.58 1.05
CA ALA A 157 8.36 16.23 -0.05
C ALA A 157 7.74 17.51 0.51
N GLY A 158 8.10 18.66 -0.05
CA GLY A 158 7.52 19.92 0.36
C GLY A 158 6.00 19.89 0.22
N PRO A 159 5.26 20.69 0.98
CA PRO A 159 3.80 20.76 0.91
C PRO A 159 3.31 20.96 -0.52
N GLU A 160 4.03 21.71 -1.34
CA GLU A 160 3.73 21.99 -2.75
C GLU A 160 3.62 20.72 -3.62
N VAL A 161 4.49 19.72 -3.45
CA VAL A 161 4.45 18.48 -4.24
C VAL A 161 3.25 17.61 -3.82
N THR A 162 2.88 17.68 -2.55
CA THR A 162 1.70 16.96 -2.04
C THR A 162 0.40 17.59 -2.58
N GLU A 163 0.34 18.92 -2.63
CA GLU A 163 -0.79 19.64 -3.21
C GLU A 163 -0.94 19.34 -4.70
N GLN A 164 0.15 19.39 -5.47
CA GLN A 164 0.16 19.01 -6.88
C GLN A 164 -0.31 17.57 -7.12
N LEU A 165 0.05 16.63 -6.23
CA LEU A 165 -0.45 15.27 -6.30
C LEU A 165 -1.96 15.22 -6.12
N VAL A 166 -2.49 15.92 -5.11
CA VAL A 166 -3.93 15.94 -4.82
C VAL A 166 -4.68 16.58 -5.99
N GLU A 167 -4.22 17.70 -6.52
CA GLU A 167 -4.79 18.35 -7.70
C GLU A 167 -4.82 17.40 -8.90
N SER A 168 -3.69 16.73 -9.19
CA SER A 168 -3.61 15.77 -10.29
C SER A 168 -4.59 14.60 -10.14
N LEU A 169 -4.79 14.11 -8.93
CA LEU A 169 -5.77 13.05 -8.64
C LEU A 169 -7.20 13.51 -8.86
N LEU A 170 -7.50 14.74 -8.46
CA LEU A 170 -8.85 15.32 -8.60
C LEU A 170 -9.16 15.66 -10.05
N ASP A 171 -8.23 16.31 -10.77
CA ASP A 171 -8.41 16.75 -12.13
C ASP A 171 -8.51 15.58 -13.12
N GLN A 172 -7.71 14.55 -12.92
CA GLN A 172 -7.75 13.36 -13.76
C GLN A 172 -8.85 12.37 -13.36
N ALA A 173 -9.46 12.55 -12.20
CA ALA A 173 -10.45 11.62 -11.63
C ALA A 173 -9.97 10.15 -11.65
N HIS A 174 -8.66 9.94 -11.47
CA HIS A 174 -8.01 8.65 -11.55
C HIS A 174 -7.13 8.38 -10.33
N LEU A 175 -7.28 7.21 -9.70
CA LEU A 175 -6.53 6.85 -8.48
C LEU A 175 -5.01 6.72 -8.67
N PHE A 176 -4.58 6.56 -9.92
CA PHE A 176 -3.16 6.39 -10.26
C PHE A 176 -2.81 7.28 -11.46
N PRO A 177 -2.42 8.55 -11.25
CA PRO A 177 -2.19 9.54 -12.30
C PRO A 177 -0.81 9.40 -12.98
N LEU A 178 -0.26 8.18 -13.04
CA LEU A 178 1.01 7.88 -13.69
C LEU A 178 0.80 6.99 -14.91
N PRO A 179 1.72 7.03 -15.90
CA PRO A 179 1.64 6.17 -17.08
C PRO A 179 1.53 4.68 -16.70
N ALA A 180 0.79 3.90 -17.50
CA ALA A 180 0.62 2.46 -17.28
C ALA A 180 1.96 1.70 -17.23
N ALA A 181 3.01 2.21 -17.91
CA ALA A 181 4.36 1.68 -17.83
C ALA A 181 4.98 1.80 -16.42
N ALA A 182 4.57 2.80 -15.63
CA ALA A 182 5.05 2.96 -14.26
C ALA A 182 4.45 1.94 -13.30
N LYS A 183 3.24 1.45 -13.61
CA LYS A 183 2.59 0.37 -12.89
C LYS A 183 1.48 -0.26 -13.73
N PRO A 184 1.55 -1.55 -14.00
CA PRO A 184 0.51 -2.24 -14.74
C PRO A 184 -0.80 -2.27 -13.94
N VAL A 185 -1.91 -1.99 -14.62
CA VAL A 185 -3.27 -2.07 -14.08
C VAL A 185 -4.01 -3.15 -14.86
N THR A 186 -4.54 -4.13 -14.16
CA THR A 186 -5.44 -5.13 -14.72
C THR A 186 -6.87 -4.64 -14.58
N TRP A 187 -7.55 -4.50 -15.70
CA TRP A 187 -8.97 -4.16 -15.72
C TRP A 187 -9.77 -5.47 -15.59
N GLY A 188 -10.55 -5.60 -14.52
CA GLY A 188 -11.58 -6.63 -14.44
C GLY A 188 -12.76 -6.17 -15.29
N LEU A 189 -13.12 -6.97 -16.27
CA LEU A 189 -14.37 -6.83 -17.00
C LEU A 189 -15.38 -7.75 -16.30
N ASP A 190 -15.94 -7.26 -15.18
CA ASP A 190 -17.06 -7.94 -14.50
C ASP A 190 -18.38 -7.30 -14.91
#